data_e782f2ec3c8ca1d4f30f6fb2829c9464
#
_entry.id   e782f2ec3c8ca1d4f30f6fb2829c9464
#
_cell.length_a   1.000
_cell.length_b   1.000
_cell.length_c   1.000
_cell.angle_alpha   90.00
_cell.angle_beta   90.00
_cell.angle_gamma   90.00
#
_symmetry.space_group_name_H-M   'P 1'
#
loop_
_entity.id
_entity.type
_entity.pdbx_description
1 polymer ?
#
loop_
_entity_poly.entity_id
_entity_poly.type
_entity_poly.pdbx_seq_one_letter_code
_entity_poly.pdbx_strand_id
1 'polypeptide(L)'
;MCIALINSVCPEQRFVINQLPATVGRQPRAAIRLEDRRVSQFQCVIDAQDGVLTVLDLGSVSGTFVNGIRRAMATLLNGDRLTLGATDFVVQVS
;
A
#
# COMPACT_ATOMS: atom_id res chain seq x y z
N MET A 1 6.31 15.26 -3.94
CA MET A 1 5.90 13.91 -4.39
C MET A 1 4.42 13.72 -4.08
N CYS A 2 3.63 13.45 -5.08
CA CYS A 2 2.21 13.14 -4.93
C CYS A 2 2.02 11.64 -5.09
N ILE A 3 1.40 11.01 -4.09
CA ILE A 3 1.29 9.56 -4.03
C ILE A 3 -0.17 9.19 -3.87
N ALA A 4 -0.63 8.22 -4.65
CA ALA A 4 -1.97 7.66 -4.49
C ALA A 4 -1.94 6.16 -4.74
N LEU A 5 -2.82 5.45 -4.02
CA LEU A 5 -3.12 4.05 -4.28
C LEU A 5 -4.52 4.01 -4.91
N ILE A 6 -4.60 3.49 -6.11
CA ILE A 6 -5.85 3.45 -6.88
C ILE A 6 -6.30 2.01 -7.00
N ASN A 7 -7.50 1.70 -6.51
CA ASN A 7 -8.06 0.35 -6.63
C ASN A 7 -8.23 0.02 -8.11
N SER A 8 -7.59 -1.06 -8.59
CA SER A 8 -7.56 -1.40 -10.01
C SER A 8 -8.90 -1.87 -10.53
N VAL A 9 -9.76 -2.42 -9.67
CA VAL A 9 -11.10 -2.89 -10.05
C VAL A 9 -12.12 -1.76 -9.91
N CYS A 10 -11.93 -0.88 -8.94
CA CYS A 10 -12.84 0.20 -8.60
C CYS A 10 -12.05 1.51 -8.51
N PRO A 11 -11.68 2.11 -9.66
CA PRO A 11 -10.76 3.25 -9.67
C PRO A 11 -11.24 4.51 -8.95
N GLU A 12 -12.54 4.64 -8.69
CA GLU A 12 -13.08 5.71 -7.87
C GLU A 12 -12.66 5.56 -6.41
N GLN A 13 -12.27 4.37 -5.98
CA GLN A 13 -11.65 4.18 -4.68
C GLN A 13 -10.16 4.46 -4.81
N ARG A 14 -9.74 5.60 -4.31
CA ARG A 14 -8.34 5.98 -4.32
C ARG A 14 -7.97 6.60 -2.98
N PHE A 15 -6.77 6.32 -2.56
CA PHE A 15 -6.23 6.85 -1.31
C PHE A 15 -5.04 7.74 -1.65
N VAL A 16 -5.20 9.04 -1.41
CA VAL A 16 -4.11 10.00 -1.57
C VAL A 16 -3.30 10.00 -0.28
N ILE A 17 -2.00 9.85 -0.41
CA ILE A 17 -1.09 9.82 0.74
C ILE A 17 -0.48 11.20 0.92
N ASN A 18 -0.91 11.89 1.98
CA ASN A 18 -0.48 13.26 2.26
C ASN A 18 0.66 13.34 3.26
N GLN A 19 0.81 12.31 4.08
CA GLN A 19 1.85 12.29 5.11
C GLN A 19 2.56 10.94 5.09
N LEU A 20 3.86 10.97 5.27
CA LEU A 20 4.71 9.79 5.35
C LEU A 20 5.44 9.78 6.69
N PRO A 21 5.69 8.62 7.28
CA PRO A 21 5.24 7.31 6.82
C PRO A 21 3.73 7.13 6.97
N ALA A 22 3.14 6.34 6.06
CA ALA A 22 1.71 6.05 6.08
C ALA A 22 1.50 4.58 6.42
N THR A 23 0.77 4.32 7.50
CA THR A 23 0.39 2.95 7.87
C THR A 23 -0.82 2.51 7.08
N VAL A 24 -0.82 1.26 6.68
CA VAL A 24 -1.92 0.64 5.92
C VAL A 24 -2.38 -0.60 6.67
N GLY A 25 -3.68 -0.74 6.84
CA GLY A 25 -4.23 -1.90 7.53
C GLY A 25 -5.71 -1.78 7.82
N ARG A 26 -6.27 -2.79 8.52
CA ARG A 26 -7.68 -2.77 8.92
C ARG A 26 -7.93 -1.99 10.20
N GLN A 27 -6.90 -1.75 11.00
CA GLN A 27 -7.11 -1.10 12.29
C GLN A 27 -7.59 0.34 12.09
N PRO A 28 -8.44 0.87 13.00
CA PRO A 28 -9.11 2.16 12.78
C PRO A 28 -8.18 3.36 12.65
N ARG A 29 -6.97 3.28 13.21
CA ARG A 29 -6.01 4.38 13.20
C ARG A 29 -5.02 4.33 12.05
N ALA A 30 -5.15 3.35 11.15
CA ALA A 30 -4.30 3.30 9.98
C ALA A 30 -4.51 4.57 9.13
N ALA A 31 -3.42 5.11 8.61
CA ALA A 31 -3.51 6.25 7.70
C ALA A 31 -4.33 5.90 6.45
N ILE A 32 -4.17 4.66 5.97
CA ILE A 32 -5.02 4.10 4.94
C ILE A 32 -5.70 2.87 5.54
N ARG A 33 -6.99 3.01 5.84
CA ARG A 33 -7.76 1.92 6.40
C ARG A 33 -8.43 1.15 5.28
N LEU A 34 -8.15 -0.15 5.22
CA LEU A 34 -8.75 -1.04 4.24
C LEU A 34 -9.73 -1.98 4.97
N GLU A 35 -10.93 -2.12 4.42
CA GLU A 35 -11.97 -2.96 5.03
C GLU A 35 -11.97 -4.37 4.47
N ASP A 36 -10.92 -4.77 3.80
CA ASP A 36 -10.72 -6.11 3.28
C ASP A 36 -10.31 -7.04 4.43
N ARG A 37 -11.06 -8.12 4.65
CA ARG A 37 -10.81 -9.07 5.74
C ARG A 37 -9.47 -9.77 5.64
N ARG A 38 -8.90 -9.85 4.43
CA ARG A 38 -7.60 -10.49 4.20
C ARG A 38 -6.44 -9.57 4.53
N VAL A 39 -6.73 -8.29 4.71
CA VAL A 39 -5.73 -7.31 5.14
C VAL A 39 -5.58 -7.42 6.65
N SER A 40 -4.33 -7.50 7.11
CA SER A 40 -4.03 -7.55 8.54
C SER A 40 -4.32 -6.21 9.21
N GLN A 41 -4.52 -6.22 10.53
CA GLN A 41 -4.70 -4.98 11.31
C GLN A 41 -3.55 -4.02 11.06
N PHE A 42 -2.31 -4.55 11.05
CA PHE A 42 -1.10 -3.82 10.67
C PHE A 42 -0.53 -4.52 9.45
N GLN A 43 -0.86 -4.02 8.26
CA GLN A 43 -0.48 -4.68 7.02
C GLN A 43 0.91 -4.26 6.55
N CYS A 44 1.12 -2.97 6.37
CA CYS A 44 2.38 -2.46 5.85
C CYS A 44 2.52 -0.97 6.16
N VAL A 45 3.72 -0.45 5.90
CA VAL A 45 4.02 0.98 5.99
C VAL A 45 4.56 1.42 4.63
N ILE A 46 4.06 2.53 4.14
CA ILE A 46 4.59 3.19 2.96
C ILE A 46 5.36 4.41 3.43
N ASP A 47 6.59 4.53 2.98
CA ASP A 47 7.47 5.63 3.36
C ASP A 47 8.28 6.08 2.15
N ALA A 48 8.91 7.23 2.27
CA ALA A 48 9.81 7.74 1.24
C ALA A 48 11.07 8.30 1.90
N GLN A 49 12.20 8.04 1.27
CA GLN A 49 13.48 8.57 1.70
C GLN A 49 14.29 8.90 0.46
N ASP A 50 14.83 10.12 0.41
CA ASP A 50 15.62 10.61 -0.72
C ASP A 50 14.89 10.45 -2.06
N GLY A 51 13.58 10.73 -2.07
CA GLY A 51 12.76 10.63 -3.27
C GLY A 51 12.37 9.21 -3.68
N VAL A 52 12.73 8.19 -2.89
CA VAL A 52 12.43 6.80 -3.17
C VAL A 52 11.28 6.34 -2.28
N LEU A 53 10.21 5.88 -2.90
CA LEU A 53 9.05 5.35 -2.20
C LEU A 53 9.27 3.86 -1.92
N THR A 54 8.99 3.44 -0.68
CA THR A 54 9.16 2.05 -0.27
C THR A 54 7.92 1.56 0.47
N VAL A 55 7.70 0.25 0.43
CA VAL A 55 6.71 -0.42 1.26
C VAL A 55 7.40 -1.46 2.13
N LEU A 56 7.02 -1.51 3.41
CA LEU A 56 7.52 -2.47 4.38
C LEU A 56 6.35 -3.27 4.93
N ASP A 57 6.39 -4.60 4.75
CA ASP A 57 5.38 -5.48 5.32
C ASP A 57 5.58 -5.56 6.84
N LEU A 58 4.48 -5.51 7.59
CA LEU A 58 4.52 -5.55 9.06
C LEU A 58 4.19 -6.94 9.60
N GLY A 59 4.66 -7.98 8.93
CA GLY A 59 4.36 -9.35 9.33
C GLY A 59 2.91 -9.74 9.05
N SER A 60 2.36 -9.26 7.94
CA SER A 60 0.98 -9.52 7.57
C SER A 60 0.73 -11.00 7.31
N VAL A 61 -0.50 -11.44 7.56
CA VAL A 61 -0.88 -12.85 7.36
C VAL A 61 -0.90 -13.21 5.89
N SER A 62 -1.55 -12.38 5.07
CA SER A 62 -1.70 -12.66 3.63
C SER A 62 -0.47 -12.28 2.81
N GLY A 63 0.35 -11.38 3.33
CA GLY A 63 1.52 -10.86 2.62
C GLY A 63 1.25 -9.57 1.89
N THR A 64 2.33 -8.90 1.56
CA THR A 64 2.35 -7.69 0.73
C THR A 64 3.03 -8.06 -0.57
N PHE A 65 2.32 -7.88 -1.69
CA PHE A 65 2.80 -8.29 -3.01
C PHE A 65 3.03 -7.08 -3.88
N VAL A 66 4.19 -7.03 -4.52
CA VAL A 66 4.53 -6.00 -5.50
C VAL A 66 4.72 -6.68 -6.84
N ASN A 67 3.88 -6.33 -7.82
CA ASN A 67 3.87 -6.93 -9.15
C ASN A 67 3.80 -8.46 -9.09
N GLY A 68 2.97 -8.98 -8.19
CA GLY A 68 2.73 -10.40 -8.04
C GLY A 68 3.75 -11.15 -7.20
N ILE A 69 4.76 -10.48 -6.67
CA ILE A 69 5.82 -11.10 -5.87
C ILE A 69 5.68 -10.66 -4.42
N ARG A 70 5.62 -11.63 -3.50
CA ARG A 70 5.58 -11.34 -2.07
C ARG A 70 6.89 -10.73 -1.62
N ARG A 71 6.81 -9.57 -0.96
CA ARG A 71 7.98 -8.82 -0.53
C ARG A 71 7.86 -8.42 0.92
N ALA A 72 8.94 -8.60 1.67
CA ALA A 72 9.05 -8.03 3.01
C ALA A 72 9.28 -6.52 2.93
N MET A 73 10.03 -6.08 1.94
CA MET A 73 10.30 -4.67 1.66
C MET A 73 10.54 -4.53 0.17
N ALA A 74 10.03 -3.45 -0.42
CA ALA A 74 10.23 -3.19 -1.85
C ALA A 74 10.18 -1.69 -2.14
N THR A 75 10.89 -1.29 -3.18
CA THR A 75 10.71 0.03 -3.79
C THR A 75 9.41 0.02 -4.58
N LEU A 76 8.65 1.11 -4.50
CA LEU A 76 7.44 1.30 -5.29
C LEU A 76 7.69 2.37 -6.35
N LEU A 77 7.40 2.02 -7.59
CA LEU A 77 7.51 2.93 -8.73
C LEU A 77 6.11 3.23 -9.26
N ASN A 78 5.99 4.36 -9.95
CA ASN A 78 4.73 4.72 -10.60
C ASN A 78 4.28 3.60 -11.54
N GLY A 79 3.02 3.19 -11.40
CA GLY A 79 2.45 2.12 -12.20
C GLY A 79 2.60 0.73 -11.60
N ASP A 80 3.36 0.57 -10.52
CA ASP A 80 3.48 -0.73 -9.85
C ASP A 80 2.13 -1.18 -9.31
N ARG A 81 1.93 -2.50 -9.31
CA ARG A 81 0.76 -3.11 -8.70
C ARG A 81 1.12 -3.55 -7.29
N LEU A 82 0.37 -3.02 -6.33
CA LEU A 82 0.51 -3.37 -4.92
C LEU A 82 -0.73 -4.17 -4.52
N THR A 83 -0.54 -5.42 -4.13
CA THR A 83 -1.64 -6.29 -3.71
C THR A 83 -1.60 -6.49 -2.20
N LEU A 84 -2.69 -6.11 -1.55
CA LEU A 84 -2.87 -6.21 -0.11
C LEU A 84 -4.17 -6.97 0.14
N GLY A 85 -4.08 -8.16 0.76
CA GLY A 85 -5.25 -9.01 0.91
C GLY A 85 -5.81 -9.42 -0.43
N ALA A 86 -7.10 -9.18 -0.65
CA ALA A 86 -7.77 -9.46 -1.91
C ALA A 86 -7.83 -8.24 -2.84
N THR A 87 -7.17 -7.14 -2.49
CA THR A 87 -7.29 -5.88 -3.21
C THR A 87 -6.02 -5.53 -3.96
N ASP A 88 -6.15 -5.23 -5.24
CA ASP A 88 -5.05 -4.77 -6.09
C ASP A 88 -5.11 -3.26 -6.24
N PHE A 89 -4.00 -2.61 -5.97
CA PHE A 89 -3.84 -1.17 -6.19
C PHE A 89 -2.81 -0.91 -7.27
N VAL A 90 -3.03 0.13 -8.03
CA VAL A 90 -2.01 0.72 -8.87
C VAL A 90 -1.39 1.89 -8.11
N VAL A 91 -0.09 1.90 -8.01
CA VAL A 91 0.66 2.96 -7.34
C VAL A 91 0.83 4.12 -8.31
N GLN A 92 0.42 5.31 -7.89
CA GLN A 92 0.62 6.53 -8.66
C GLN A 92 1.59 7.43 -7.90
N VAL A 93 2.66 7.80 -8.56
CA VAL A 93 3.70 8.68 -8.00
C VAL A 93 4.02 9.75 -9.03
N SER A 94 3.93 11.00 -8.61
CA SER A 94 4.28 12.12 -9.49
C SER A 94 5.06 13.22 -8.76
#